data_361e0b18c23789ed32c7b7a95855c68e
#
_entry.id   361e0b18c23789ed32c7b7a95855c68e
#
_cell.length_a   1.000
_cell.length_b   1.000
_cell.length_c   1.000
_cell.angle_alpha   90.00
_cell.angle_beta   90.00
_cell.angle_gamma   90.00
#
_symmetry.space_group_name_H-M   'P 1'
#
loop_
_entity.id
_entity.type
_entity.pdbx_description
1 polymer ?
#
loop_
_entity_poly.entity_id
_entity_poly.type
_entity_poly.pdbx_seq_one_letter_code
_entity_poly.pdbx_strand_id
1 'polypeptide(L)'
;MVAEKELKEKVEKYEKLTAKALKEIKLKKGLDAKDKAIAEDFISMAKNYYNDAKYFKEQKNFLTALAAFSYAHAWLDAGVRAKVFEATDDQLFTLP
;
A
#
# COMPACT_ATOMS: atom_id res chain seq x y z
N MET A 1 -21.48 14.59 4.97
CA MET A 1 -20.95 13.67 6.00
C MET A 1 -21.01 12.23 5.48
N VAL A 2 -19.93 11.49 5.58
CA VAL A 2 -19.88 10.10 5.13
C VAL A 2 -20.51 9.21 6.20
N ALA A 3 -21.49 8.38 5.82
CA ALA A 3 -22.10 7.43 6.74
C ALA A 3 -21.06 6.39 7.18
N GLU A 4 -21.16 5.90 8.41
CA GLU A 4 -20.27 4.89 8.95
C GLU A 4 -20.20 3.64 8.05
N LYS A 5 -21.34 3.23 7.51
CA LYS A 5 -21.41 2.10 6.57
C LYS A 5 -20.57 2.33 5.32
N GLU A 6 -20.65 3.53 4.72
CA GLU A 6 -19.86 3.87 3.55
C GLU A 6 -18.37 3.89 3.86
N LEU A 7 -18.00 4.42 5.02
CA LEU A 7 -16.62 4.49 5.47
C LEU A 7 -16.06 3.07 5.66
N LYS A 8 -16.83 2.19 6.31
CA LYS A 8 -16.45 0.79 6.50
C LYS A 8 -16.25 0.08 5.16
N GLU A 9 -17.15 0.30 4.20
CA GLU A 9 -17.03 -0.29 2.86
C GLU A 9 -15.76 0.18 2.15
N LYS A 10 -15.42 1.46 2.27
CA LYS A 10 -14.18 2.01 1.70
C LYS A 10 -12.95 1.39 2.35
N VAL A 11 -12.95 1.24 3.67
CA VAL A 11 -11.84 0.60 4.38
C VAL A 11 -11.64 -0.83 3.88
N GLU A 12 -12.71 -1.60 3.74
CA GLU A 12 -12.64 -2.97 3.24
C GLU A 12 -12.11 -3.02 1.80
N LYS A 13 -12.54 -2.09 0.97
CA LYS A 13 -12.07 -1.99 -0.42
C LYS A 13 -10.56 -1.71 -0.46
N TYR A 14 -10.09 -0.71 0.30
CA TYR A 14 -8.68 -0.33 0.30
C TYR A 14 -7.80 -1.39 0.96
N GLU A 15 -8.32 -2.09 1.95
CA GLU A 15 -7.62 -3.24 2.54
C GLU A 15 -7.34 -4.31 1.47
N LYS A 16 -8.36 -4.66 0.69
CA LYS A 16 -8.21 -5.67 -0.37
C LYS A 16 -7.24 -5.22 -1.45
N LEU A 17 -7.35 -3.96 -1.89
CA LEU A 17 -6.47 -3.41 -2.91
C LEU A 17 -5.01 -3.40 -2.44
N THR A 18 -4.77 -2.96 -1.21
CA THR A 18 -3.42 -2.89 -0.65
C THR A 18 -2.83 -4.27 -0.40
N ALA A 19 -3.64 -5.20 0.09
CA ALA A 19 -3.21 -6.59 0.27
C ALA A 19 -2.78 -7.21 -1.05
N LYS A 20 -3.55 -6.99 -2.11
CA LYS A 20 -3.23 -7.51 -3.45
C LYS A 20 -1.96 -6.84 -4.00
N ALA A 21 -1.83 -5.53 -3.82
CA ALA A 21 -0.64 -4.81 -4.23
C ALA A 21 0.62 -5.31 -3.53
N LEU A 22 0.56 -5.53 -2.20
CA LEU A 22 1.67 -6.09 -1.43
C LEU A 22 2.04 -7.49 -1.89
N LYS A 23 1.06 -8.29 -2.29
CA LYS A 23 1.29 -9.64 -2.79
C LYS A 23 1.98 -9.64 -4.16
N GLU A 24 1.62 -8.70 -5.02
CA GLU A 24 2.08 -8.67 -6.41
C GLU A 24 3.34 -7.86 -6.62
N ILE A 25 3.73 -6.98 -5.67
CA ILE A 25 4.89 -6.13 -5.85
C ILE A 25 6.19 -6.94 -5.92
N LYS A 26 7.07 -6.56 -6.84
CA LYS A 26 8.37 -7.21 -7.01
C LYS A 26 9.44 -6.15 -7.21
N LEU A 27 10.64 -6.42 -6.73
CA LEU A 27 11.79 -5.57 -7.01
C LEU A 27 12.15 -5.69 -8.49
N LYS A 28 12.54 -4.57 -9.08
CA LYS A 28 13.07 -4.57 -10.45
C LYS A 28 14.37 -5.37 -10.49
N LYS A 29 14.61 -6.03 -11.61
CA LYS A 29 15.84 -6.78 -11.82
C LYS A 29 17.01 -5.83 -12.08
N GLY A 30 18.18 -6.21 -11.62
CA GLY A 30 19.41 -5.45 -11.92
C GLY A 30 19.59 -4.20 -11.08
N LEU A 31 18.86 -4.05 -9.97
CA LEU A 31 19.07 -2.92 -9.06
C LEU A 31 20.42 -3.01 -8.39
N ASP A 32 21.10 -1.86 -8.25
CA ASP A 32 22.31 -1.81 -7.43
C ASP A 32 21.96 -1.92 -5.93
N ALA A 33 22.98 -2.02 -5.09
CA ALA A 33 22.78 -2.22 -3.66
C ALA A 33 21.97 -1.10 -3.02
N LYS A 34 22.19 0.14 -3.45
CA LYS A 34 21.47 1.31 -2.93
C LYS A 34 19.98 1.25 -3.29
N ASP A 35 19.67 1.03 -4.55
CA ASP A 35 18.28 1.00 -5.02
C ASP A 35 17.54 -0.20 -4.46
N LYS A 36 18.22 -1.34 -4.30
CA LYS A 36 17.63 -2.51 -3.67
C LYS A 36 17.26 -2.22 -2.21
N ALA A 37 18.13 -1.54 -1.46
CA ALA A 37 17.86 -1.15 -0.08
C ALA A 37 16.65 -0.22 0.00
N ILE A 38 16.53 0.73 -0.93
CA ILE A 38 15.38 1.64 -1.02
C ILE A 38 14.10 0.84 -1.27
N ALA A 39 14.12 -0.09 -2.22
CA ALA A 39 12.96 -0.92 -2.54
C ALA A 39 12.51 -1.75 -1.34
N GLU A 40 13.44 -2.38 -0.64
CA GLU A 40 13.15 -3.18 0.54
C GLU A 40 12.59 -2.34 1.69
N ASP A 41 13.11 -1.13 1.86
CA ASP A 41 12.60 -0.19 2.87
C ASP A 41 11.15 0.24 2.55
N PHE A 42 10.85 0.54 1.30
CA PHE A 42 9.51 0.94 0.88
C PHE A 42 8.50 -0.19 1.13
N ILE A 43 8.88 -1.44 0.85
CA ILE A 43 8.02 -2.60 1.13
C ILE A 43 7.80 -2.73 2.64
N SER A 44 8.86 -2.56 3.44
CA SER A 44 8.77 -2.61 4.90
C SER A 44 7.81 -1.56 5.44
N MET A 45 7.91 -0.32 4.94
CA MET A 45 7.02 0.76 5.34
C MET A 45 5.57 0.45 4.97
N ALA A 46 5.35 -0.05 3.76
CA ALA A 46 4.01 -0.41 3.30
C ALA A 46 3.39 -1.50 4.18
N LYS A 47 4.17 -2.54 4.53
CA LYS A 47 3.71 -3.62 5.40
C LYS A 47 3.38 -3.13 6.79
N ASN A 48 4.21 -2.26 7.36
CA ASN A 48 3.99 -1.70 8.69
C ASN A 48 2.70 -0.89 8.75
N TYR A 49 2.47 0.00 7.78
CA TYR A 49 1.24 0.78 7.73
C TYR A 49 0.01 -0.09 7.43
N TYR A 50 0.17 -1.13 6.63
CA TYR A 50 -0.91 -2.08 6.37
C TYR A 50 -1.33 -2.80 7.66
N ASN A 51 -0.37 -3.25 8.45
CA ASN A 51 -0.66 -3.91 9.73
C ASN A 51 -1.30 -2.95 10.73
N ASP A 52 -0.81 -1.71 10.80
CA ASP A 52 -1.41 -0.67 11.64
C ASP A 52 -2.85 -0.40 11.23
N ALA A 53 -3.11 -0.32 9.92
CA ALA A 53 -4.44 -0.10 9.38
C ALA A 53 -5.42 -1.21 9.78
N LYS A 54 -4.97 -2.45 9.75
CA LYS A 54 -5.79 -3.60 10.19
C LYS A 54 -6.14 -3.49 11.67
N TYR A 55 -5.19 -3.07 12.49
CA TYR A 55 -5.42 -2.84 13.91
C TYR A 55 -6.51 -1.77 14.12
N PHE A 56 -6.40 -0.63 13.44
CA PHE A 56 -7.39 0.44 13.56
C PHE A 56 -8.76 0.00 13.07
N LYS A 57 -8.82 -0.82 12.02
CA LYS A 57 -10.07 -1.40 11.54
C LYS A 57 -10.73 -2.26 12.62
N GLU A 58 -9.95 -3.10 13.29
CA GLU A 58 -10.44 -3.95 14.38
C GLU A 58 -10.99 -3.14 15.55
N GLN A 59 -10.39 -1.97 15.80
CA GLN A 59 -10.85 -1.03 16.84
C GLN A 59 -12.03 -0.19 16.34
N LYS A 60 -12.54 -0.43 15.15
CA LYS A 60 -13.62 0.33 14.52
C LYS A 60 -13.27 1.80 14.30
N ASN A 61 -11.99 2.12 14.27
CA ASN A 61 -11.50 3.46 13.92
C ASN A 61 -11.31 3.52 12.41
N PHE A 62 -12.42 3.59 11.69
CA PHE A 62 -12.43 3.42 10.24
C PHE A 62 -11.74 4.56 9.49
N LEU A 63 -11.88 5.78 9.98
CA LEU A 63 -11.23 6.92 9.31
C LEU A 63 -9.70 6.79 9.37
N THR A 64 -9.16 6.46 10.54
CA THR A 64 -7.72 6.24 10.71
C THR A 64 -7.25 5.02 9.93
N ALA A 65 -8.05 3.95 9.92
CA ALA A 65 -7.74 2.75 9.13
C ALA A 65 -7.65 3.08 7.63
N LEU A 66 -8.61 3.85 7.12
CA LEU A 66 -8.62 4.27 5.72
C LEU A 66 -7.36 5.07 5.36
N ALA A 67 -7.01 6.03 6.20
CA ALA A 67 -5.80 6.84 6.01
C ALA A 67 -4.55 5.95 6.00
N ALA A 68 -4.46 4.99 6.94
CA ALA A 68 -3.30 4.10 7.04
C ALA A 68 -3.19 3.15 5.84
N PHE A 69 -4.31 2.60 5.36
CA PHE A 69 -4.28 1.77 4.13
C PHE A 69 -3.84 2.59 2.92
N SER A 70 -4.35 3.82 2.79
CA SER A 70 -3.95 4.71 1.70
C SER A 70 -2.46 5.05 1.76
N TYR A 71 -1.96 5.30 2.96
CA TYR A 71 -0.54 5.60 3.18
C TYR A 71 0.34 4.40 2.85
N ALA A 72 -0.08 3.20 3.26
CA ALA A 72 0.63 1.96 2.91
C ALA A 72 0.73 1.80 1.39
N HIS A 73 -0.38 1.99 0.69
CA HIS A 73 -0.43 1.87 -0.76
C HIS A 73 0.48 2.90 -1.44
N ALA A 74 0.57 4.12 -0.88
CA ALA A 74 1.41 5.18 -1.42
C ALA A 74 2.90 4.81 -1.45
N TRP A 75 3.39 4.05 -0.47
CA TRP A 75 4.78 3.57 -0.48
C TRP A 75 5.06 2.67 -1.67
N LEU A 76 4.10 1.84 -2.04
CA LEU A 76 4.23 0.96 -3.21
C LEU A 76 4.18 1.76 -4.51
N ASP A 77 3.25 2.71 -4.62
CA ASP A 77 3.19 3.60 -5.77
C ASP A 77 4.47 4.42 -5.93
N ALA A 78 5.02 4.91 -4.82
CA ALA A 78 6.26 5.67 -4.84
C ALA A 78 7.42 4.82 -5.38
N GLY A 79 7.50 3.55 -4.99
CA GLY A 79 8.53 2.64 -5.51
C GLY A 79 8.38 2.34 -7.00
N VAL A 80 7.14 2.23 -7.48
CA VAL A 80 6.86 2.08 -8.91
C VAL A 80 7.32 3.33 -9.66
N ARG A 81 6.97 4.51 -9.16
CA ARG A 81 7.39 5.79 -9.76
C ARG A 81 8.90 5.98 -9.73
N ALA A 82 9.55 5.53 -8.65
CA ALA A 82 11.01 5.59 -8.50
C ALA A 82 11.74 4.53 -9.34
N LYS A 83 10.99 3.66 -10.01
CA LYS A 83 11.53 2.61 -10.90
C LYS A 83 12.35 1.55 -10.15
N VAL A 84 12.04 1.33 -8.87
CA VAL A 84 12.65 0.25 -8.08
C VAL A 84 11.75 -0.97 -7.99
N PHE A 85 10.46 -0.83 -8.33
CA PHE A 85 9.50 -1.93 -8.40
C PHE A 85 9.08 -2.20 -9.82
N GLU A 86 8.86 -3.47 -10.12
CA GLU A 86 8.26 -3.94 -11.35
C GLU A 86 6.75 -4.05 -11.14
N ALA A 87 5.97 -3.29 -11.91
CA ALA A 87 4.52 -3.29 -11.80
C ALA A 87 3.91 -3.05 -13.18
N THR A 88 2.90 -3.84 -13.53
CA THR A 88 2.22 -3.75 -14.83
C THR A 88 0.72 -3.54 -14.70
N ASP A 89 0.17 -3.66 -13.49
CA ASP A 89 -1.26 -3.54 -13.23
C ASP A 89 -1.62 -2.11 -12.84
N ASP A 90 -2.18 -1.35 -13.78
CA ASP A 90 -2.58 0.04 -13.56
C ASP A 90 -3.83 0.17 -12.68
N GLN A 91 -4.52 -0.95 -12.38
CA GLN A 91 -5.62 -0.97 -11.42
C GLN A 91 -5.10 -0.93 -9.98
N LEU A 92 -3.89 -1.45 -9.76
CA LEU A 92 -3.27 -1.52 -8.43
C LEU A 92 -2.26 -0.40 -8.19
N PHE A 93 -1.58 0.07 -9.23
CA PHE A 93 -0.45 0.98 -9.10
C PHE A 93 -0.59 2.17 -10.04
N THR A 94 -0.07 3.33 -9.58
CA THR A 94 0.10 4.49 -10.44
C THR A 94 1.36 4.28 -11.29
N LEU A 95 1.17 3.88 -12.54
CA LEU A 95 2.31 3.61 -13.44
C LEU A 95 2.95 4.90 -13.95
N PRO A 96 4.28 4.89 -14.21
CA PRO A 96 4.97 6.05 -14.79
C PRO A 96 4.44 6.42 -16.16
#